data_feb6b4bdab42add7b9b9c0022b3d66de
#
_entry.id   feb6b4bdab42add7b9b9c0022b3d66de
#
_cell.length_a   1.000
_cell.length_b   1.000
_cell.length_c   1.000
_cell.angle_alpha   90.00
_cell.angle_beta   90.00
_cell.angle_gamma   90.00
#
_symmetry.space_group_name_H-M   'P 1'
#
loop_
_entity.id
_entity.type
_entity.pdbx_description
1 polymer ?
#
loop_
_entity_poly.entity_id
_entity_poly.type
_entity_poly.pdbx_seq_one_letter_code
_entity_poly.pdbx_strand_id
1 'polypeptide(L)' 'MEYEEKVCEFKRYAKQTLDLMVDAYKWKMMAHECEDEDMKTKYMQVSDTLFNLFMTEHNNIGSMFKEE' A
#
# COMPACT_ATOMS: atom_id res chain seq x y z
N MET A 1 -15.89 -23.31 -8.12
CA MET A 1 -16.12 -23.46 -6.68
C MET A 1 -15.96 -22.13 -5.97
N GLU A 2 -16.75 -21.93 -4.93
CA GLU A 2 -16.75 -20.65 -4.23
C GLU A 2 -15.40 -20.26 -3.64
N TYR A 3 -14.71 -21.21 -3.03
CA TYR A 3 -13.45 -20.87 -2.38
C TYR A 3 -12.38 -20.45 -3.39
N GLU A 4 -12.44 -20.97 -4.60
CA GLU A 4 -11.49 -20.58 -5.64
C GLU A 4 -11.67 -19.13 -6.04
N GLU A 5 -12.93 -18.69 -6.15
CA GLU A 5 -13.24 -17.30 -6.46
C GLU A 5 -12.77 -16.37 -5.34
N LYS A 6 -13.01 -16.77 -4.10
CA LYS A 6 -12.58 -15.99 -2.95
C LYS A 6 -11.04 -15.89 -2.87
N VAL A 7 -10.37 -17.00 -3.17
CA VAL A 7 -8.91 -16.99 -3.19
C VAL A 7 -8.40 -16.05 -4.28
N CYS A 8 -9.01 -16.05 -5.46
CA CYS A 8 -8.63 -15.14 -6.53
C CYS A 8 -8.83 -13.68 -6.15
N GLU A 9 -9.96 -13.37 -5.52
CA GLU A 9 -10.22 -12.03 -5.02
C GLU A 9 -9.19 -11.61 -3.99
N PHE A 10 -8.86 -12.51 -3.08
CA PHE A 10 -7.87 -12.25 -2.04
C PHE A 10 -6.50 -11.98 -2.66
N LYS A 11 -6.10 -12.77 -3.64
CA LYS A 11 -4.81 -12.56 -4.32
C LYS A 11 -4.74 -11.20 -4.98
N ARG A 12 -5.81 -10.80 -5.65
CA ARG A 12 -5.86 -9.49 -6.32
C ARG A 12 -5.73 -8.37 -5.30
N TYR A 13 -6.47 -8.48 -4.21
CA TYR A 13 -6.48 -7.49 -3.16
C TYR A 13 -5.10 -7.39 -2.50
N ALA A 14 -4.53 -8.53 -2.16
CA ALA A 14 -3.21 -8.58 -1.53
C ALA A 14 -2.14 -7.99 -2.45
N LYS A 15 -2.23 -8.26 -3.75
CA LYS A 15 -1.29 -7.69 -4.70
C LYS A 15 -1.39 -6.16 -4.76
N GLN A 16 -2.61 -5.63 -4.79
CA GLN A 16 -2.82 -4.19 -4.80
C GLN A 16 -2.26 -3.55 -3.53
N THR A 17 -2.48 -4.20 -2.39
CA THR A 17 -1.97 -3.71 -1.13
C THR A 17 -0.45 -3.70 -1.12
N LEU A 18 0.17 -4.76 -1.62
CA LEU A 18 1.61 -4.84 -1.70
C LEU A 18 2.19 -3.77 -2.63
N ASP A 19 1.51 -3.51 -3.75
CA ASP A 19 1.93 -2.47 -4.68
C ASP A 19 1.93 -1.09 -4.02
N LEU A 20 0.93 -0.81 -3.18
CA LEU A 20 0.88 0.44 -2.42
C LEU A 20 2.08 0.58 -1.50
N MET A 21 2.44 -0.51 -0.84
CA MET A 21 3.60 -0.50 0.05
C MET A 21 4.90 -0.23 -0.71
N VAL A 22 5.06 -0.88 -1.85
CA VAL A 22 6.25 -0.70 -2.68
C VAL A 22 6.33 0.73 -3.20
N ASP A 23 5.20 1.29 -3.64
CA ASP A 23 5.17 2.66 -4.13
C ASP A 23 5.48 3.65 -3.01
N ALA A 24 4.94 3.43 -1.81
CA ALA A 24 5.23 4.29 -0.68
C ALA A 24 6.73 4.31 -0.38
N TYR A 25 7.36 3.15 -0.41
CA TYR A 25 8.80 3.05 -0.18
C TYR A 25 9.59 3.75 -1.27
N LYS A 26 9.17 3.59 -2.52
CA LYS A 26 9.82 4.24 -3.66
C LYS A 26 9.84 5.75 -3.49
N TRP A 27 8.70 6.34 -3.14
CA TRP A 27 8.60 7.79 -2.95
C TRP A 27 9.42 8.25 -1.75
N LYS A 28 9.50 7.43 -0.71
CA LYS A 28 10.33 7.74 0.44
C LYS A 28 11.80 7.79 0.03
N MET A 29 12.25 6.84 -0.78
CA MET A 29 13.64 6.83 -1.25
C MET A 29 13.92 8.02 -2.15
N MET A 30 12.96 8.39 -3.00
CA MET A 30 13.11 9.57 -3.84
C MET A 30 13.25 10.83 -2.99
N ALA A 31 12.51 10.91 -1.89
CA ALA A 31 12.63 12.03 -0.97
C ALA A 31 14.01 12.10 -0.34
N HIS A 32 14.56 10.96 0.07
CA HIS A 32 15.89 10.92 0.68
C HIS A 32 16.99 11.35 -0.28
N GLU A 33 16.83 11.08 -1.56
CA GLU A 33 17.81 11.44 -2.57
C GLU A 33 17.64 12.86 -3.10
N CYS A 34 16.54 13.49 -2.76
CA CYS A 34 16.23 14.84 -3.26
C CYS A 34 16.95 15.89 -2.43
N GLU A 35 17.64 16.80 -3.12
CA GLU A 35 18.36 17.89 -2.46
C GLU A 35 17.50 19.12 -2.24
N ASP A 36 16.43 19.27 -3.04
CA ASP A 36 15.52 20.38 -2.93
C ASP A 36 14.51 20.11 -1.80
N GLU A 37 14.51 20.96 -0.78
CA GLU A 37 13.67 20.80 0.40
C GLU A 37 12.19 20.80 0.05
N ASP A 38 11.75 21.65 -0.89
CA ASP A 38 10.35 21.69 -1.27
C ASP A 38 9.90 20.41 -1.95
N MET A 39 10.72 19.90 -2.85
CA MET A 39 10.42 18.64 -3.54
C MET A 39 10.49 17.46 -2.58
N LYS A 40 11.45 17.48 -1.68
CA LYS A 40 11.59 16.45 -0.65
C LYS A 40 10.31 16.35 0.19
N THR A 41 9.78 17.49 0.62
CA THR A 41 8.56 17.54 1.39
C THR A 41 7.37 16.97 0.60
N LYS A 42 7.28 17.33 -0.68
CA LYS A 42 6.21 16.81 -1.54
C LYS A 42 6.30 15.29 -1.71
N TYR A 43 7.50 14.78 -1.92
CA TYR A 43 7.70 13.35 -2.07
C TYR A 43 7.36 12.60 -0.79
N MET A 44 7.72 13.16 0.37
CA MET A 44 7.37 12.55 1.64
C MET A 44 5.85 12.53 1.85
N GLN A 45 5.14 13.59 1.43
CA GLN A 45 3.70 13.63 1.53
C GLN A 45 3.05 12.55 0.66
N VAL A 46 3.56 12.34 -0.55
CA VAL A 46 3.06 11.27 -1.41
C VAL A 46 3.29 9.91 -0.76
N SER A 47 4.50 9.70 -0.22
CA SER A 47 4.83 8.46 0.47
C SER A 47 3.90 8.20 1.64
N ASP A 48 3.66 9.23 2.47
CA ASP A 48 2.78 9.12 3.63
C ASP A 48 1.36 8.78 3.22
N THR A 49 0.85 9.41 2.16
CA THR A 49 -0.49 9.14 1.64
C THR A 49 -0.61 7.69 1.20
N LEU A 50 0.37 7.21 0.44
CA LEU A 50 0.37 5.83 -0.04
C LEU A 50 0.50 4.84 1.12
N PHE A 51 1.32 5.16 2.12
CA PHE A 51 1.46 4.31 3.28
C PHE A 51 0.15 4.22 4.07
N ASN A 52 -0.56 5.35 4.21
CA ASN A 52 -1.86 5.36 4.88
C ASN A 52 -2.88 4.50 4.12
N LEU A 53 -2.88 4.58 2.80
CA LEU A 53 -3.73 3.72 1.98
C LEU A 53 -3.35 2.25 2.18
N PHE A 54 -2.06 1.95 2.23
CA PHE A 54 -1.60 0.59 2.51
C PHE A 54 -2.12 0.09 3.85
N MET A 55 -2.03 0.91 4.89
CA MET A 55 -2.49 0.51 6.22
C MET A 55 -3.98 0.23 6.24
N THR A 56 -4.77 1.04 5.55
CA THR A 56 -6.21 0.83 5.43
C THR A 56 -6.51 -0.51 4.75
N GLU A 57 -5.85 -0.76 3.61
CA GLU A 57 -6.05 -2.00 2.86
C GLU A 57 -5.56 -3.21 3.64
N HIS A 58 -4.46 -3.06 4.36
CA HIS A 58 -3.93 -4.12 5.22
C HIS A 58 -4.93 -4.50 6.30
N ASN A 59 -5.57 -3.51 6.91
CA ASN A 59 -6.60 -3.77 7.92
C ASN A 59 -7.80 -4.49 7.31
N ASN A 60 -8.18 -4.12 6.10
CA ASN A 60 -9.27 -4.79 5.39
C ASN A 60 -8.95 -6.24 5.11
N ILE A 61 -7.72 -6.52 4.72
CA ILE A 61 -7.27 -7.89 4.49
C ILE A 61 -7.36 -8.70 5.80
N GLY A 62 -6.92 -8.08 6.90
CA GLY A 62 -7.02 -8.72 8.20
C GLY A 62 -8.45 -9.08 8.57
N SER A 63 -9.40 -8.21 8.21
CA SER A 63 -10.82 -8.47 8.45
C SER A 63 -11.33 -9.69 7.69
N MET A 64 -10.80 -9.94 6.51
CA MET A 64 -11.21 -11.09 5.71
C MET A 64 -10.91 -12.42 6.42
N PHE A 65 -9.85 -12.46 7.22
CA PHE A 65 -9.52 -13.65 8.01
C PHE A 65 -10.42 -13.82 9.22
N LYS A 66 -11.03 -12.74 9.69
CA LYS A 66 -11.87 -12.77 10.89
C LYS A 66 -13.32 -13.10 10.59
N GLU A 67 -13.72 -13.01 9.34
CA GLU A 67 -15.09 -13.33 8.95
C GLU A 67 -15.30 -14.83 8.97
N GLU A 68 -16.36 -15.23 9.61
CA GLU A 68 -16.74 -16.63 9.70
C GLU A 68 -18.10 -16.85 9.10
#